data_0d8f2cb189d92a355e5409247617f90a
#
_entry.id   0d8f2cb189d92a355e5409247617f90a
#
_cell.length_a   1.000
_cell.length_b   1.000
_cell.length_c   1.000
_cell.angle_alpha   90.00
_cell.angle_beta   90.00
_cell.angle_gamma   90.00
#
_symmetry.space_group_name_H-M   'P 1'
#
loop_
_entity.id
_entity.type
_entity.pdbx_description
1 polymer ?
#
loop_
_entity_poly.entity_id
_entity_poly.type
_entity_poly.pdbx_seq_one_letter_code
_entity_poly.pdbx_strand_id
1 'polypeptide(L)'
;MAESEAIKPLKIDADLWSHRDLIERIVSRWFHIIEDMDDVEIGWRVNVKGQDTDSEKALDQLNKHLNRLSWFAILQEGKPFDLVIMPKLFGREPGLSMGQMTAVWLIFTSFLTLAGVAWLQHQDPGPKLTDPNLLAHSLCWFALPIVLVMGIGSEIRRRLALKAGVDLGHHIPLAVPFLMTPTVPIWPFGVIGFTSQRRLELLSFKDRKSLAIVSIIAPLIMVISGMVLTVLGYGLTSNSSPNFGESPITVSASILPELLLSLYIPAEEISLRSSWLHPLGLAGIALNTMGWILLLPLPGFPGDRLLSALLSPGEMEEGGTQTWLFVGVLVAGIYIVFNGGFWPWLMLVALGAWRRFSPEASAIPFVLNEAKEFSDRSKNVFSIVLVTTLLLGFPGLLPVQELDDWDAGLDTSEWPSEFILVDDEINTLELPLNTLGVMEIDIQFEFRITGSWGDVNLSSISEECGEIV
;
A
#
# COMPACT_ATOMS: atom_id res chain seq x y z
N MET A 1 50.18 3.32 -48.46
CA MET A 1 48.74 3.47 -48.54
C MET A 1 48.16 2.08 -48.70
N ALA A 2 47.75 1.48 -47.64
CA ALA A 2 47.08 0.19 -47.66
C ALA A 2 45.56 0.45 -47.71
N GLU A 3 44.95 0.05 -48.83
CA GLU A 3 43.51 0.08 -48.98
C GLU A 3 42.85 -0.85 -47.93
N SER A 4 42.02 -0.24 -47.11
CA SER A 4 41.14 -0.95 -46.22
C SER A 4 40.13 -1.76 -47.04
N GLU A 5 40.31 -3.09 -47.14
CA GLU A 5 39.29 -3.99 -47.67
C GLU A 5 38.03 -3.85 -46.81
N ALA A 6 37.04 -3.17 -47.35
CA ALA A 6 35.70 -3.10 -46.78
C ALA A 6 35.14 -4.52 -46.70
N ILE A 7 34.98 -5.04 -45.48
CA ILE A 7 34.30 -6.31 -45.20
C ILE A 7 32.90 -6.22 -45.81
N LYS A 8 32.68 -6.88 -46.92
CA LYS A 8 31.35 -7.03 -47.52
C LYS A 8 30.42 -7.66 -46.49
N PRO A 9 29.25 -7.04 -46.21
CA PRO A 9 28.28 -7.69 -45.36
C PRO A 9 27.89 -9.03 -45.99
N LEU A 10 28.05 -10.11 -45.24
CA LEU A 10 27.56 -11.44 -45.63
C LEU A 10 26.05 -11.28 -45.86
N LYS A 11 25.59 -11.37 -47.09
CA LYS A 11 24.19 -11.59 -47.42
C LYS A 11 23.85 -12.99 -46.94
N ILE A 12 23.24 -13.09 -45.77
CA ILE A 12 22.62 -14.32 -45.29
C ILE A 12 21.30 -14.40 -46.05
N ASP A 13 21.20 -15.37 -46.96
CA ASP A 13 19.93 -15.74 -47.57
C ASP A 13 19.03 -16.28 -46.45
N ALA A 14 18.16 -15.43 -45.91
CA ALA A 14 17.30 -15.75 -44.78
C ALA A 14 16.31 -16.90 -45.09
N ASP A 15 16.09 -17.19 -46.37
CA ASP A 15 15.19 -18.25 -46.82
C ASP A 15 15.79 -19.67 -46.72
N LEU A 16 17.09 -19.78 -46.43
CA LEU A 16 17.79 -21.09 -46.36
C LEU A 16 18.00 -21.62 -44.95
N TRP A 17 17.68 -20.81 -43.92
CA TRP A 17 17.94 -21.18 -42.53
C TRP A 17 16.63 -21.19 -41.73
N SER A 18 16.35 -22.32 -41.07
CA SER A 18 15.28 -22.31 -40.06
C SER A 18 15.66 -21.31 -38.96
N HIS A 19 14.68 -20.69 -38.35
CA HIS A 19 14.91 -19.79 -37.19
C HIS A 19 15.72 -20.49 -36.12
N ARG A 20 15.48 -21.78 -35.91
CA ARG A 20 16.21 -22.63 -34.96
C ARG A 20 17.70 -22.68 -35.25
N ASP A 21 18.11 -22.99 -36.51
CA ASP A 21 19.52 -23.09 -36.90
C ASP A 21 20.29 -21.79 -36.72
N LEU A 22 19.60 -20.66 -36.98
CA LEU A 22 20.20 -19.33 -36.78
C LEU A 22 20.45 -19.07 -35.28
N ILE A 23 19.44 -19.36 -34.45
CA ILE A 23 19.52 -19.17 -32.99
C ILE A 23 20.58 -20.10 -32.41
N GLU A 24 20.63 -21.38 -32.83
CA GLU A 24 21.62 -22.35 -32.39
C GLU A 24 23.07 -21.86 -32.66
N ARG A 25 23.31 -21.29 -33.84
CA ARG A 25 24.63 -20.68 -34.14
C ARG A 25 24.95 -19.48 -33.28
N ILE A 26 23.96 -18.69 -32.91
CA ILE A 26 24.16 -17.56 -32.04
C ILE A 26 24.46 -18.08 -30.60
N VAL A 27 23.71 -19.04 -30.10
CA VAL A 27 23.92 -19.69 -28.79
C VAL A 27 25.30 -20.34 -28.72
N SER A 28 25.69 -21.07 -29.77
CA SER A 28 26.96 -21.78 -29.85
C SER A 28 28.20 -20.87 -29.79
N ARG A 29 28.07 -19.54 -29.81
CA ARG A 29 29.20 -18.61 -29.60
C ARG A 29 29.59 -18.53 -28.10
N TRP A 30 28.63 -18.63 -27.19
CA TRP A 30 28.84 -18.46 -25.76
C TRP A 30 28.64 -19.71 -24.94
N PHE A 31 27.86 -20.66 -25.46
CA PHE A 31 27.54 -21.92 -24.80
C PHE A 31 27.93 -23.13 -25.62
N HIS A 32 28.31 -24.20 -24.96
CA HIS A 32 28.45 -25.53 -25.58
C HIS A 32 27.10 -26.24 -25.49
N ILE A 33 26.47 -26.49 -26.59
CA ILE A 33 25.23 -27.25 -26.70
C ILE A 33 25.57 -28.73 -26.47
N ILE A 34 24.88 -29.36 -25.53
CA ILE A 34 25.08 -30.78 -25.18
C ILE A 34 23.94 -31.61 -25.76
N GLU A 35 22.72 -31.18 -25.57
CA GLU A 35 21.51 -31.93 -25.88
C GLU A 35 20.37 -30.97 -26.22
N ASP A 36 19.48 -31.39 -27.12
CA ASP A 36 18.23 -30.70 -27.39
C ASP A 36 17.21 -31.00 -26.26
N MET A 37 16.35 -30.02 -25.94
CA MET A 37 15.22 -30.21 -25.02
C MET A 37 13.98 -30.53 -25.83
N ASP A 38 13.36 -31.69 -25.55
CA ASP A 38 12.17 -32.15 -26.28
C ASP A 38 10.88 -31.44 -25.84
N ASP A 39 10.89 -30.87 -24.61
CA ASP A 39 9.71 -30.29 -23.99
C ASP A 39 9.49 -28.81 -24.37
N VAL A 40 10.42 -28.19 -25.09
CA VAL A 40 10.40 -26.75 -25.41
C VAL A 40 10.63 -26.54 -26.91
N GLU A 41 9.90 -25.60 -27.53
CA GLU A 41 10.01 -25.32 -28.98
C GLU A 41 11.44 -25.01 -29.41
N ILE A 42 12.17 -24.19 -28.62
CA ILE A 42 13.59 -23.87 -28.83
C ILE A 42 14.29 -23.87 -27.47
N GLY A 43 15.03 -24.94 -27.20
CA GLY A 43 15.78 -25.09 -25.95
C GLY A 43 16.87 -26.11 -26.01
N TRP A 44 17.93 -25.91 -25.24
CA TRP A 44 19.09 -26.78 -25.18
C TRP A 44 19.65 -26.92 -23.78
N ARG A 45 20.17 -28.09 -23.47
CA ARG A 45 21.06 -28.26 -22.32
C ARG A 45 22.44 -27.78 -22.72
N VAL A 46 23.00 -26.87 -21.91
CA VAL A 46 24.23 -26.14 -22.29
C VAL A 46 25.23 -26.05 -21.15
N ASN A 47 26.51 -25.96 -21.50
CA ASN A 47 27.56 -25.51 -20.62
C ASN A 47 28.16 -24.19 -21.10
N VAL A 48 28.65 -23.36 -20.19
CA VAL A 48 29.32 -22.10 -20.54
C VAL A 48 30.64 -22.36 -21.25
N LYS A 49 30.94 -21.65 -22.34
CA LYS A 49 32.23 -21.73 -23.01
C LYS A 49 33.30 -20.95 -22.25
N GLY A 50 34.42 -21.64 -21.94
CA GLY A 50 35.57 -21.07 -21.23
C GLY A 50 35.55 -21.33 -19.73
N GLN A 51 36.70 -21.74 -19.18
CA GLN A 51 36.85 -22.14 -17.77
C GLN A 51 36.63 -20.98 -16.78
N ASP A 52 36.79 -19.73 -17.21
CA ASP A 52 36.66 -18.51 -16.37
C ASP A 52 35.47 -17.61 -16.79
N THR A 53 34.62 -18.06 -17.69
CA THR A 53 33.51 -17.23 -18.16
C THR A 53 32.31 -17.41 -17.25
N ASP A 54 31.93 -16.33 -16.54
CA ASP A 54 30.74 -16.26 -15.73
C ASP A 54 29.49 -16.47 -16.62
N SER A 55 28.62 -17.40 -16.23
CA SER A 55 27.34 -17.69 -16.91
C SER A 55 26.49 -16.44 -17.10
N GLU A 56 26.55 -15.48 -16.17
CA GLU A 56 25.85 -14.20 -16.25
C GLU A 56 26.35 -13.35 -17.43
N LYS A 57 27.68 -13.28 -17.65
CA LYS A 57 28.24 -12.51 -18.74
C LYS A 57 27.93 -13.15 -20.09
N ALA A 58 27.98 -14.47 -20.16
CA ALA A 58 27.65 -15.23 -21.37
C ALA A 58 26.17 -15.00 -21.76
N LEU A 59 25.26 -15.10 -20.78
CA LEU A 59 23.84 -14.89 -20.98
C LEU A 59 23.52 -13.43 -21.38
N ASP A 60 24.16 -12.43 -20.73
CA ASP A 60 23.98 -11.02 -21.06
C ASP A 60 24.41 -10.70 -22.52
N GLN A 61 25.51 -11.25 -22.94
CA GLN A 61 25.98 -11.09 -24.32
C GLN A 61 25.08 -11.81 -25.34
N LEU A 62 24.62 -13.01 -25.02
CA LEU A 62 23.64 -13.73 -25.81
C LEU A 62 22.37 -12.93 -25.98
N ASN A 63 21.81 -12.45 -24.84
CA ASN A 63 20.59 -11.67 -24.87
C ASN A 63 20.69 -10.33 -25.58
N LYS A 64 21.88 -9.68 -25.59
CA LYS A 64 22.11 -8.48 -26.41
C LYS A 64 21.97 -8.76 -27.92
N HIS A 65 22.36 -9.94 -28.38
CA HIS A 65 22.19 -10.33 -29.76
C HIS A 65 20.79 -10.78 -30.10
N LEU A 66 20.18 -11.62 -29.23
CA LEU A 66 18.82 -12.11 -29.38
C LEU A 66 17.79 -10.99 -29.36
N ASN A 67 17.99 -9.99 -28.51
CA ASN A 67 17.13 -8.81 -28.44
C ASN A 67 16.97 -8.05 -29.77
N ARG A 68 17.99 -8.07 -30.63
CA ARG A 68 17.92 -7.47 -31.98
C ARG A 68 17.00 -8.24 -32.90
N LEU A 69 16.83 -9.53 -32.62
CA LEU A 69 15.98 -10.45 -33.39
C LEU A 69 14.58 -10.60 -32.75
N SER A 70 14.28 -9.83 -31.70
CA SER A 70 13.04 -9.94 -30.90
C SER A 70 12.90 -11.28 -30.18
N TRP A 71 14.02 -11.85 -29.74
CA TRP A 71 14.10 -13.07 -28.93
C TRP A 71 14.86 -12.78 -27.65
N PHE A 72 14.68 -13.63 -26.64
CA PHE A 72 15.47 -13.62 -25.41
C PHE A 72 15.70 -15.05 -24.92
N ALA A 73 16.79 -15.23 -24.17
CA ALA A 73 17.18 -16.49 -23.56
C ALA A 73 17.00 -16.45 -22.06
N ILE A 74 16.47 -17.52 -21.50
CA ILE A 74 16.35 -17.78 -20.06
C ILE A 74 17.30 -18.93 -19.75
N LEU A 75 18.15 -18.76 -18.74
CA LEU A 75 19.04 -19.77 -18.21
C LEU A 75 18.46 -20.33 -16.93
N GLN A 76 18.00 -21.57 -16.97
CA GLN A 76 17.42 -22.26 -15.81
C GLN A 76 18.48 -23.04 -15.06
N GLU A 77 18.18 -23.36 -13.81
CA GLU A 77 19.03 -24.14 -12.94
C GLU A 77 19.13 -25.59 -13.41
N GLY A 78 20.35 -26.10 -13.51
CA GLY A 78 20.64 -27.46 -13.93
C GLY A 78 22.14 -27.70 -14.06
N LYS A 79 22.57 -28.96 -14.12
CA LYS A 79 23.95 -29.35 -14.42
C LYS A 79 23.90 -30.51 -15.43
N PRO A 80 23.95 -30.25 -16.71
CA PRO A 80 24.13 -28.95 -17.44
C PRO A 80 22.95 -27.99 -17.27
N PHE A 81 23.18 -26.70 -17.60
CA PHE A 81 22.12 -25.66 -17.52
C PHE A 81 21.10 -25.88 -18.64
N ASP A 82 19.84 -25.62 -18.33
CA ASP A 82 18.77 -25.60 -19.33
C ASP A 82 18.62 -24.16 -19.86
N LEU A 83 18.81 -23.99 -21.18
CA LEU A 83 18.71 -22.73 -21.88
C LEU A 83 17.47 -22.74 -22.78
N VAL A 84 16.49 -21.92 -22.41
CA VAL A 84 15.22 -21.78 -23.13
C VAL A 84 15.22 -20.47 -23.90
N ILE A 85 14.84 -20.50 -25.17
CA ILE A 85 14.76 -19.32 -26.03
C ILE A 85 13.27 -19.01 -26.29
N MET A 86 12.88 -17.80 -26.02
CA MET A 86 11.50 -17.35 -26.20
C MET A 86 11.44 -16.13 -27.12
N PRO A 87 10.40 -16.02 -27.97
CA PRO A 87 10.16 -14.79 -28.71
C PRO A 87 9.69 -13.70 -27.77
N LYS A 88 10.09 -12.46 -28.03
CA LYS A 88 9.46 -11.30 -27.40
C LYS A 88 8.04 -11.20 -27.93
N LEU A 89 7.08 -11.66 -27.12
CA LEU A 89 5.68 -11.72 -27.47
C LEU A 89 5.05 -10.35 -27.76
N PHE A 90 5.69 -9.26 -27.34
CA PHE A 90 5.09 -7.94 -27.49
C PHE A 90 6.15 -6.90 -27.90
N GLY A 91 5.80 -6.13 -28.93
CA GLY A 91 6.45 -4.87 -29.22
C GLY A 91 6.38 -3.92 -28.01
N ARG A 92 7.20 -2.88 -27.98
CA ARG A 92 7.12 -1.82 -26.98
C ARG A 92 5.71 -1.25 -27.02
N GLU A 93 4.86 -1.64 -26.07
CA GLU A 93 3.64 -0.88 -25.86
C GLU A 93 4.05 0.57 -25.58
N PRO A 94 3.47 1.55 -26.30
CA PRO A 94 3.78 2.94 -26.05
C PRO A 94 3.32 3.26 -24.63
N GLY A 95 4.26 3.57 -23.74
CA GLY A 95 3.91 4.10 -22.41
C GLY A 95 3.19 5.43 -22.56
N LEU A 96 2.49 5.86 -21.51
CA LEU A 96 1.87 7.17 -21.47
C LEU A 96 2.92 8.26 -21.73
N SER A 97 2.57 9.25 -22.53
CA SER A 97 3.41 10.43 -22.72
C SER A 97 3.54 11.21 -21.40
N MET A 98 4.58 12.03 -21.27
CA MET A 98 4.77 12.85 -20.07
C MET A 98 3.55 13.74 -19.78
N GLY A 99 2.91 14.30 -20.80
CA GLY A 99 1.69 15.10 -20.62
C GLY A 99 0.51 14.29 -20.11
N GLN A 100 0.30 13.09 -20.64
CA GLN A 100 -0.75 12.17 -20.15
C GLN A 100 -0.48 11.74 -18.70
N MET A 101 0.79 11.45 -18.37
CA MET A 101 1.16 11.08 -17.01
C MET A 101 0.93 12.24 -16.04
N THR A 102 1.33 13.47 -16.41
CA THR A 102 1.06 14.66 -15.60
C THR A 102 -0.44 14.84 -15.38
N ALA A 103 -1.26 14.68 -16.43
CA ALA A 103 -2.71 14.75 -16.30
C ALA A 103 -3.29 13.71 -15.34
N VAL A 104 -2.81 12.45 -15.41
CA VAL A 104 -3.21 11.39 -14.49
C VAL A 104 -2.87 11.75 -13.03
N TRP A 105 -1.66 12.25 -12.77
CA TRP A 105 -1.26 12.67 -11.43
C TRP A 105 -2.03 13.90 -10.93
N LEU A 106 -2.38 14.83 -11.79
CA LEU A 106 -3.23 15.98 -11.43
C LEU A 106 -4.66 15.55 -11.08
N ILE A 107 -5.26 14.66 -11.88
CA ILE A 107 -6.58 14.08 -11.59
C ILE A 107 -6.54 13.32 -10.26
N PHE A 108 -5.51 12.50 -10.05
CA PHE A 108 -5.31 11.79 -8.80
C PHE A 108 -5.21 12.73 -7.60
N THR A 109 -4.41 13.81 -7.72
CA THR A 109 -4.27 14.83 -6.68
C THR A 109 -5.62 15.49 -6.38
N SER A 110 -6.42 15.80 -7.41
CA SER A 110 -7.75 16.39 -7.25
C SER A 110 -8.69 15.46 -6.48
N PHE A 111 -8.71 14.17 -6.79
CA PHE A 111 -9.52 13.19 -6.06
C PHE A 111 -9.09 13.05 -4.61
N LEU A 112 -7.78 13.01 -4.34
CA LEU A 112 -7.28 13.00 -2.96
C LEU A 112 -7.66 14.28 -2.21
N THR A 113 -7.55 15.44 -2.85
CA THR A 113 -7.97 16.70 -2.22
C THR A 113 -9.43 16.65 -1.80
N LEU A 114 -10.30 16.12 -2.66
CA LEU A 114 -11.71 15.97 -2.33
C LEU A 114 -11.95 14.96 -1.20
N ALA A 115 -11.19 13.86 -1.15
CA ALA A 115 -11.29 12.89 -0.05
C ALA A 115 -10.85 13.51 1.29
N GLY A 116 -9.77 14.28 1.30
CA GLY A 116 -9.33 14.99 2.53
C GLY A 116 -10.29 16.10 2.95
N VAL A 117 -10.97 16.77 2.01
CA VAL A 117 -12.06 17.72 2.34
C VAL A 117 -13.23 16.99 2.98
N ALA A 118 -13.61 15.81 2.49
CA ALA A 118 -14.67 15.01 3.09
C ALA A 118 -14.34 14.63 4.54
N TRP A 119 -13.08 14.28 4.82
CA TRP A 119 -12.61 14.04 6.18
C TRP A 119 -12.72 15.28 7.08
N LEU A 120 -12.29 16.45 6.60
CA LEU A 120 -12.39 17.70 7.36
C LEU A 120 -13.85 18.12 7.61
N GLN A 121 -14.74 17.90 6.63
CA GLN A 121 -16.16 18.20 6.79
C GLN A 121 -16.86 17.24 7.77
N HIS A 122 -16.39 16.02 7.90
CA HIS A 122 -16.89 15.11 8.91
C HIS A 122 -16.58 15.63 10.32
N GLN A 123 -15.41 16.28 10.49
CA GLN A 123 -15.01 16.90 11.75
C GLN A 123 -15.73 18.24 12.01
N ASP A 124 -16.00 19.02 10.98
CA ASP A 124 -16.70 20.31 11.06
C ASP A 124 -17.72 20.42 9.90
N PRO A 125 -19.00 20.09 10.14
CA PRO A 125 -20.02 20.07 9.07
C PRO A 125 -20.45 21.47 8.61
N GLY A 126 -19.95 22.56 9.20
CA GLY A 126 -20.34 23.93 8.86
C GLY A 126 -19.87 24.42 7.48
N PRO A 127 -18.60 24.25 7.09
CA PRO A 127 -18.08 24.74 5.83
C PRO A 127 -18.54 23.92 4.60
N LYS A 128 -18.70 24.58 3.45
CA LYS A 128 -19.05 23.90 2.19
C LYS A 128 -17.84 23.17 1.61
N LEU A 129 -18.09 22.08 0.85
CA LEU A 129 -17.06 21.34 0.08
C LEU A 129 -16.21 22.24 -0.85
N THR A 130 -16.74 23.38 -1.25
CA THR A 130 -16.06 24.34 -2.15
C THR A 130 -15.32 25.44 -1.40
N ASP A 131 -15.22 25.37 -0.07
CA ASP A 131 -14.46 26.37 0.69
C ASP A 131 -12.97 26.33 0.29
N PRO A 132 -12.41 27.45 -0.21
CA PRO A 132 -11.01 27.49 -0.61
C PRO A 132 -10.01 27.15 0.50
N ASN A 133 -10.36 27.47 1.77
CA ASN A 133 -9.50 27.18 2.90
C ASN A 133 -9.43 25.67 3.19
N LEU A 134 -10.59 24.98 3.15
CA LEU A 134 -10.63 23.52 3.30
C LEU A 134 -9.91 22.83 2.15
N LEU A 135 -10.13 23.27 0.91
CA LEU A 135 -9.45 22.74 -0.25
C LEU A 135 -7.92 22.91 -0.14
N ALA A 136 -7.47 24.09 0.24
CA ALA A 136 -6.04 24.36 0.44
C ALA A 136 -5.44 23.52 1.59
N HIS A 137 -6.16 23.40 2.70
CA HIS A 137 -5.72 22.61 3.84
C HIS A 137 -5.63 21.12 3.48
N SER A 138 -6.65 20.56 2.86
CA SER A 138 -6.66 19.18 2.36
C SER A 138 -5.58 18.93 1.32
N LEU A 139 -5.41 19.85 0.34
CA LEU A 139 -4.37 19.73 -0.67
C LEU A 139 -2.99 19.68 -0.03
N CYS A 140 -2.68 20.60 0.89
CA CYS A 140 -1.35 20.71 1.48
C CYS A 140 -1.02 19.58 2.46
N TRP A 141 -1.98 19.17 3.28
CA TRP A 141 -1.71 18.27 4.39
C TRP A 141 -2.16 16.83 4.17
N PHE A 142 -3.03 16.58 3.19
CA PHE A 142 -3.45 15.22 2.84
C PHE A 142 -2.97 14.81 1.44
N ALA A 143 -3.38 15.52 0.39
CA ALA A 143 -3.14 15.08 -0.97
C ALA A 143 -1.66 15.16 -1.38
N LEU A 144 -0.98 16.29 -1.14
CA LEU A 144 0.42 16.47 -1.51
C LEU A 144 1.38 15.51 -0.81
N PRO A 145 1.28 15.22 0.50
CA PRO A 145 2.10 14.19 1.14
C PRO A 145 1.98 12.83 0.48
N ILE A 146 0.75 12.36 0.18
CA ILE A 146 0.53 11.09 -0.52
C ILE A 146 1.17 11.11 -1.91
N VAL A 147 0.91 12.15 -2.70
CA VAL A 147 1.43 12.31 -4.06
C VAL A 147 2.95 12.32 -4.07
N LEU A 148 3.58 13.04 -3.14
CA LEU A 148 5.04 13.13 -3.03
C LEU A 148 5.65 11.77 -2.68
N VAL A 149 5.12 11.06 -1.68
CA VAL A 149 5.63 9.75 -1.27
C VAL A 149 5.47 8.73 -2.39
N MET A 150 4.29 8.65 -3.01
CA MET A 150 4.05 7.74 -4.13
C MET A 150 4.89 8.11 -5.36
N GLY A 151 5.06 9.39 -5.65
CA GLY A 151 5.90 9.89 -6.74
C GLY A 151 7.38 9.54 -6.54
N ILE A 152 7.91 9.76 -5.35
CA ILE A 152 9.29 9.39 -4.97
C ILE A 152 9.45 7.86 -5.08
N GLY A 153 8.54 7.08 -4.54
CA GLY A 153 8.54 5.62 -4.63
C GLY A 153 8.52 5.12 -6.08
N SER A 154 7.69 5.74 -6.92
CA SER A 154 7.60 5.47 -8.35
C SER A 154 8.92 5.74 -9.08
N GLU A 155 9.53 6.90 -8.82
CA GLU A 155 10.78 7.29 -9.49
C GLU A 155 11.96 6.43 -9.03
N ILE A 156 12.08 6.13 -7.73
CA ILE A 156 13.13 5.24 -7.21
C ILE A 156 12.99 3.85 -7.85
N ARG A 157 11.77 3.30 -7.86
CA ARG A 157 11.48 2.00 -8.50
C ARG A 157 11.88 2.01 -9.98
N ARG A 158 11.49 3.05 -10.74
CA ARG A 158 11.82 3.20 -12.15
C ARG A 158 13.33 3.22 -12.37
N ARG A 159 14.08 3.98 -11.58
CA ARG A 159 15.56 4.06 -11.67
C ARG A 159 16.22 2.71 -11.37
N LEU A 160 15.73 2.00 -10.36
CA LEU A 160 16.24 0.66 -10.02
C LEU A 160 15.95 -0.35 -11.12
N ALA A 161 14.75 -0.31 -11.70
CA ALA A 161 14.40 -1.15 -12.83
C ALA A 161 15.25 -0.86 -14.08
N LEU A 162 15.49 0.42 -14.39
CA LEU A 162 16.39 0.79 -15.51
C LEU A 162 17.82 0.29 -15.28
N LYS A 163 18.35 0.34 -14.04
CA LYS A 163 19.65 -0.28 -13.71
C LYS A 163 19.65 -1.78 -13.90
N ALA A 164 18.52 -2.44 -13.71
CA ALA A 164 18.31 -3.86 -13.99
C ALA A 164 18.04 -4.16 -15.49
N GLY A 165 18.09 -3.15 -16.36
CA GLY A 165 17.85 -3.30 -17.80
C GLY A 165 16.37 -3.33 -18.19
N VAL A 166 15.45 -3.01 -17.27
CA VAL A 166 14.00 -3.07 -17.48
C VAL A 166 13.40 -1.66 -17.43
N ASP A 167 12.69 -1.27 -18.47
CA ASP A 167 11.95 -0.01 -18.50
C ASP A 167 10.50 -0.23 -18.08
N LEU A 168 10.18 0.11 -16.84
CA LEU A 168 8.83 -0.06 -16.26
C LEU A 168 7.91 1.14 -16.51
N GLY A 169 8.46 2.29 -16.81
CA GLY A 169 7.73 3.55 -16.74
C GLY A 169 7.38 3.95 -15.28
N HIS A 170 6.59 4.98 -15.14
CA HIS A 170 6.09 5.45 -13.84
C HIS A 170 4.87 4.65 -13.39
N HIS A 171 4.54 4.74 -12.10
CA HIS A 171 3.28 4.23 -11.59
C HIS A 171 2.11 5.09 -12.08
N ILE A 172 1.00 4.43 -12.37
CA ILE A 172 -0.30 5.05 -12.57
C ILE A 172 -1.03 4.91 -11.22
N PRO A 173 -1.19 6.01 -10.45
CA PRO A 173 -1.91 5.96 -9.19
C PRO A 173 -3.40 5.77 -9.42
N LEU A 174 -4.06 5.10 -8.47
CA LEU A 174 -5.48 4.81 -8.51
C LEU A 174 -6.15 5.45 -7.29
N ALA A 175 -7.16 6.26 -7.53
CA ALA A 175 -7.98 6.88 -6.50
C ALA A 175 -9.44 6.53 -6.71
N VAL A 176 -10.18 6.52 -5.60
CA VAL A 176 -11.65 6.48 -5.62
C VAL A 176 -12.13 7.80 -5.04
N PRO A 177 -12.88 8.58 -5.80
CA PRO A 177 -13.56 9.74 -5.25
C PRO A 177 -14.67 9.26 -4.33
N PHE A 178 -14.68 9.70 -3.09
CA PHE A 178 -15.76 9.53 -2.14
C PHE A 178 -16.32 8.11 -1.95
N LEU A 179 -15.80 7.40 -0.99
CA LEU A 179 -16.51 6.27 -0.39
C LEU A 179 -16.95 6.60 1.06
N MET A 180 -17.08 7.87 1.38
CA MET A 180 -17.77 8.31 2.58
C MET A 180 -19.23 8.59 2.21
N THR A 181 -20.12 7.69 2.58
CA THR A 181 -21.53 8.00 2.68
C THR A 181 -21.78 8.56 4.08
N PRO A 182 -22.80 9.42 4.29
CA PRO A 182 -23.14 9.92 5.63
C PRO A 182 -23.37 8.82 6.66
N THR A 183 -23.61 7.59 6.23
CA THR A 183 -24.02 6.48 7.09
C THR A 183 -23.00 5.36 7.23
N VAL A 184 -21.98 5.26 6.36
CA VAL A 184 -20.93 4.23 6.47
C VAL A 184 -19.64 4.71 5.79
N PRO A 185 -18.56 4.94 6.54
CA PRO A 185 -17.26 5.25 5.97
C PRO A 185 -16.65 3.99 5.37
N ILE A 186 -16.80 3.81 4.07
CA ILE A 186 -16.29 2.61 3.41
C ILE A 186 -14.77 2.70 3.22
N TRP A 187 -14.26 3.88 2.83
CA TRP A 187 -12.84 4.07 2.53
C TRP A 187 -12.43 5.55 2.57
N PRO A 188 -12.05 6.11 3.73
CA PRO A 188 -11.74 7.53 3.87
C PRO A 188 -10.42 7.94 3.24
N PHE A 189 -9.59 6.97 2.82
CA PHE A 189 -8.22 7.23 2.38
C PHE A 189 -8.12 7.77 0.95
N GLY A 190 -9.15 7.66 0.14
CA GLY A 190 -9.16 8.14 -1.25
C GLY A 190 -8.23 7.42 -2.20
N VAL A 191 -7.16 6.79 -1.71
CA VAL A 191 -6.20 6.02 -2.51
C VAL A 191 -6.48 4.53 -2.40
N ILE A 192 -6.44 3.81 -3.54
CA ILE A 192 -6.63 2.35 -3.60
C ILE A 192 -5.41 1.60 -4.13
N GLY A 193 -4.34 2.30 -4.47
CA GLY A 193 -3.10 1.69 -4.92
C GLY A 193 -2.51 2.31 -6.17
N PHE A 194 -1.76 1.51 -6.90
CA PHE A 194 -1.17 1.91 -8.17
C PHE A 194 -1.02 0.70 -9.12
N THR A 195 -0.92 0.99 -10.41
CA THR A 195 -0.53 0.01 -11.42
C THR A 195 0.70 0.48 -12.18
N SER A 196 1.33 -0.41 -12.94
CA SER A 196 2.46 -0.06 -13.80
C SER A 196 1.98 0.32 -15.19
N GLN A 197 2.68 1.25 -15.87
CA GLN A 197 2.40 1.58 -17.27
C GLN A 197 2.58 0.39 -18.22
N ARG A 198 3.49 -0.50 -17.87
CA ARG A 198 3.75 -1.72 -18.63
C ARG A 198 3.39 -2.93 -17.79
N ARG A 199 2.86 -3.93 -18.45
CA ARG A 199 2.58 -5.21 -17.81
C ARG A 199 3.88 -5.84 -17.36
N LEU A 200 4.05 -6.03 -16.06
CA LEU A 200 5.26 -6.59 -15.47
C LEU A 200 5.51 -8.02 -15.93
N GLU A 201 4.45 -8.76 -16.17
CA GLU A 201 4.46 -10.16 -16.62
C GLU A 201 5.12 -10.34 -17.99
N LEU A 202 5.18 -9.27 -18.78
CA LEU A 202 5.81 -9.27 -20.12
C LEU A 202 7.26 -8.78 -20.10
N LEU A 203 7.79 -8.43 -18.92
CA LEU A 203 9.12 -7.89 -18.78
C LEU A 203 10.08 -8.94 -18.25
N SER A 204 11.29 -8.94 -18.78
CA SER A 204 12.35 -9.86 -18.39
C SER A 204 13.34 -9.17 -17.46
N PHE A 205 13.43 -9.63 -16.21
CA PHE A 205 14.39 -9.16 -15.23
C PHE A 205 15.71 -9.92 -15.36
N LYS A 206 16.82 -9.23 -15.15
CA LYS A 206 18.16 -9.82 -15.27
C LYS A 206 18.36 -10.99 -14.30
N ASP A 207 17.98 -10.79 -13.04
CA ASP A 207 18.10 -11.77 -11.96
C ASP A 207 16.96 -11.60 -10.93
N ARG A 208 16.80 -12.60 -10.07
CA ARG A 208 15.78 -12.62 -9.01
C ARG A 208 15.94 -11.48 -8.00
N LYS A 209 17.19 -11.10 -7.70
CA LYS A 209 17.47 -10.00 -6.77
C LYS A 209 16.95 -8.67 -7.31
N SER A 210 17.12 -8.42 -8.59
CA SER A 210 16.58 -7.23 -9.24
C SER A 210 15.05 -7.20 -9.21
N LEU A 211 14.39 -8.34 -9.43
CA LEU A 211 12.95 -8.47 -9.32
C LEU A 211 12.48 -8.19 -7.87
N ALA A 212 13.16 -8.77 -6.87
CA ALA A 212 12.85 -8.57 -5.46
C ALA A 212 12.93 -7.08 -5.07
N ILE A 213 14.04 -6.42 -5.39
CA ILE A 213 14.27 -5.00 -5.07
C ILE A 213 13.19 -4.12 -5.72
N VAL A 214 12.94 -4.31 -7.01
CA VAL A 214 11.98 -3.51 -7.77
C VAL A 214 10.54 -3.72 -7.27
N SER A 215 10.24 -4.91 -6.78
CA SER A 215 8.92 -5.24 -6.24
C SER A 215 8.67 -4.59 -4.88
N ILE A 216 9.63 -4.66 -3.95
CA ILE A 216 9.42 -4.22 -2.57
C ILE A 216 9.55 -2.70 -2.37
N ILE A 217 10.36 -2.01 -3.16
CA ILE A 217 10.84 -0.66 -2.83
C ILE A 217 9.72 0.39 -2.73
N ALA A 218 8.75 0.40 -3.65
CA ALA A 218 7.68 1.40 -3.61
C ALA A 218 6.71 1.17 -2.44
N PRO A 219 6.18 -0.05 -2.19
CA PRO A 219 5.38 -0.33 -1.01
C PRO A 219 6.12 -0.04 0.30
N LEU A 220 7.41 -0.41 0.39
CA LEU A 220 8.22 -0.16 1.58
C LEU A 220 8.35 1.34 1.89
N ILE A 221 8.60 2.17 0.87
CA ILE A 221 8.63 3.63 1.02
C ILE A 221 7.28 4.14 1.51
N MET A 222 6.17 3.62 0.98
CA MET A 222 4.82 4.01 1.41
C MET A 222 4.59 3.66 2.89
N VAL A 223 4.92 2.43 3.32
CA VAL A 223 4.74 2.00 4.71
C VAL A 223 5.59 2.85 5.66
N ILE A 224 6.90 2.99 5.39
CA ILE A 224 7.80 3.72 6.28
C ILE A 224 7.40 5.21 6.36
N SER A 225 7.16 5.84 5.21
CA SER A 225 6.71 7.25 5.19
C SER A 225 5.34 7.39 5.84
N GLY A 226 4.45 6.43 5.62
CA GLY A 226 3.13 6.39 6.24
C GLY A 226 3.22 6.38 7.77
N MET A 227 4.03 5.50 8.35
CA MET A 227 4.25 5.45 9.80
C MET A 227 4.77 6.79 10.35
N VAL A 228 5.76 7.41 9.69
CA VAL A 228 6.31 8.70 10.11
C VAL A 228 5.25 9.80 10.04
N LEU A 229 4.51 9.88 8.94
CA LEU A 229 3.46 10.90 8.78
C LEU A 229 2.30 10.70 9.76
N THR A 230 1.98 9.46 10.14
CA THR A 230 0.98 9.15 11.18
C THR A 230 1.40 9.76 12.51
N VAL A 231 2.63 9.49 12.98
CA VAL A 231 3.12 10.04 14.26
C VAL A 231 3.16 11.57 14.23
N LEU A 232 3.63 12.17 13.13
CA LEU A 232 3.64 13.63 12.97
C LEU A 232 2.21 14.21 12.96
N GLY A 233 1.27 13.50 12.32
CA GLY A 233 -0.13 13.92 12.26
C GLY A 233 -0.80 13.93 13.64
N TYR A 234 -0.57 12.92 14.47
CA TYR A 234 -1.03 12.91 15.86
C TYR A 234 -0.45 14.09 16.66
N GLY A 235 0.83 14.42 16.45
CA GLY A 235 1.45 15.59 17.08
C GLY A 235 0.86 16.94 16.62
N LEU A 236 0.20 17.00 15.47
CA LEU A 236 -0.48 18.19 14.95
C LEU A 236 -2.00 18.19 15.27
N THR A 237 -2.52 17.08 15.76
CA THR A 237 -3.94 16.95 16.12
C THR A 237 -4.24 17.78 17.36
N SER A 238 -5.35 18.52 17.34
CA SER A 238 -5.81 19.30 18.49
C SER A 238 -6.06 18.42 19.71
N ASN A 239 -5.80 18.93 20.89
CA ASN A 239 -6.14 18.26 22.14
C ASN A 239 -7.65 18.33 22.43
N SER A 240 -8.34 19.34 21.90
CA SER A 240 -9.79 19.51 22.04
C SER A 240 -10.51 18.82 20.89
N SER A 241 -11.55 18.06 21.21
CA SER A 241 -12.41 17.44 20.20
C SER A 241 -13.24 18.49 19.47
N PRO A 242 -13.45 18.33 18.17
CA PRO A 242 -14.42 19.14 17.46
C PRO A 242 -15.85 18.73 17.85
N ASN A 243 -16.81 19.63 17.61
CA ASN A 243 -18.22 19.34 17.85
C ASN A 243 -18.79 18.55 16.67
N PHE A 244 -18.73 17.22 16.75
CA PHE A 244 -19.32 16.35 15.75
C PHE A 244 -20.85 16.37 15.81
N GLY A 245 -21.50 16.48 14.66
CA GLY A 245 -22.96 16.39 14.55
C GLY A 245 -23.51 14.97 14.60
N GLU A 246 -22.67 13.98 14.34
CA GLU A 246 -23.01 12.54 14.25
C GLU A 246 -21.86 11.73 14.85
N SER A 247 -22.07 10.43 15.08
CA SER A 247 -21.04 9.52 15.57
C SER A 247 -19.75 9.60 14.72
N PRO A 248 -18.63 9.93 15.34
CA PRO A 248 -17.39 10.11 14.61
C PRO A 248 -16.81 8.78 14.15
N ILE A 249 -16.00 8.88 13.10
CA ILE A 249 -15.28 7.76 12.51
C ILE A 249 -13.86 7.76 13.06
N THR A 250 -13.43 6.64 13.61
CA THR A 250 -12.06 6.43 14.05
C THR A 250 -11.24 5.73 12.96
N VAL A 251 -9.97 6.07 12.88
CA VAL A 251 -9.01 5.43 11.97
C VAL A 251 -7.87 4.81 12.77
N SER A 252 -7.58 3.54 12.55
CA SER A 252 -6.55 2.83 13.31
C SER A 252 -5.15 3.15 12.79
N ALA A 253 -4.26 3.54 13.69
CA ALA A 253 -2.84 3.59 13.40
C ALA A 253 -2.27 2.16 13.29
N SER A 254 -1.16 1.99 12.58
CA SER A 254 -0.45 0.71 12.58
C SER A 254 0.33 0.50 13.88
N ILE A 255 0.71 -0.75 14.14
CA ILE A 255 1.31 -1.18 15.41
C ILE A 255 2.51 -0.31 15.82
N LEU A 256 3.43 0.01 14.91
CA LEU A 256 4.62 0.78 15.30
C LEU A 256 4.30 2.24 15.67
N PRO A 257 3.55 3.01 14.87
CA PRO A 257 3.06 4.33 15.29
C PRO A 257 2.29 4.30 16.61
N GLU A 258 1.36 3.35 16.79
CA GLU A 258 0.58 3.22 18.01
C GLU A 258 1.48 2.99 19.23
N LEU A 259 2.46 2.08 19.12
CA LEU A 259 3.45 1.83 20.17
C LEU A 259 4.31 3.07 20.49
N LEU A 260 4.68 3.85 19.47
CA LEU A 260 5.45 5.08 19.69
C LEU A 260 4.60 6.16 20.36
N LEU A 261 3.33 6.29 19.95
CA LEU A 261 2.40 7.24 20.52
C LEU A 261 2.03 6.89 21.96
N SER A 262 1.87 5.62 22.29
CA SER A 262 1.57 5.15 23.65
C SER A 262 2.66 5.47 24.68
N LEU A 263 3.85 5.89 24.25
CA LEU A 263 4.89 6.40 25.14
C LEU A 263 4.58 7.81 25.69
N TYR A 264 3.69 8.54 25.04
CA TYR A 264 3.40 9.96 25.32
C TYR A 264 1.91 10.25 25.53
N ILE A 265 1.04 9.42 24.97
CA ILE A 265 -0.42 9.58 24.94
C ILE A 265 -1.05 8.29 25.46
N PRO A 266 -2.02 8.33 26.39
CA PRO A 266 -2.78 7.15 26.81
C PRO A 266 -3.45 6.44 25.62
N ALA A 267 -3.54 5.12 25.66
CA ALA A 267 -4.07 4.33 24.54
C ALA A 267 -5.53 4.70 24.19
N GLU A 268 -6.34 4.99 25.19
CA GLU A 268 -7.73 5.43 25.06
C GLU A 268 -7.81 6.77 24.31
N GLU A 269 -6.94 7.71 24.67
CA GLU A 269 -6.85 9.01 24.01
C GLU A 269 -6.33 8.91 22.55
N ILE A 270 -5.44 7.95 22.24
CA ILE A 270 -5.00 7.70 20.87
C ILE A 270 -6.19 7.30 19.99
N SER A 271 -7.02 6.38 20.48
CA SER A 271 -8.23 5.94 19.79
C SER A 271 -9.20 7.10 19.56
N LEU A 272 -9.47 7.87 20.60
CA LEU A 272 -10.36 9.01 20.54
C LEU A 272 -9.85 10.10 19.58
N ARG A 273 -8.59 10.54 19.69
CA ARG A 273 -7.97 11.54 18.81
C ARG A 273 -7.91 11.10 17.35
N SER A 274 -8.00 9.81 17.07
CA SER A 274 -8.05 9.30 15.70
C SER A 274 -9.29 9.76 14.94
N SER A 275 -10.38 10.13 15.65
CA SER A 275 -11.63 10.62 15.05
C SER A 275 -11.51 12.02 14.44
N TRP A 276 -10.62 12.87 14.98
CA TRP A 276 -10.31 14.19 14.42
C TRP A 276 -8.84 14.35 14.05
N LEU A 277 -8.24 13.24 13.67
CA LEU A 277 -6.84 13.20 13.28
C LEU A 277 -6.53 14.26 12.22
N HIS A 278 -5.44 15.00 12.43
CA HIS A 278 -4.96 15.97 11.44
C HIS A 278 -4.79 15.30 10.05
N PRO A 279 -5.14 15.95 8.94
CA PRO A 279 -5.08 15.35 7.60
C PRO A 279 -3.73 14.73 7.23
N LEU A 280 -2.63 15.22 7.78
CA LEU A 280 -1.30 14.63 7.61
C LEU A 280 -1.22 13.23 8.21
N GLY A 281 -1.82 13.01 9.37
CA GLY A 281 -1.91 11.70 10.02
C GLY A 281 -2.77 10.73 9.22
N LEU A 282 -3.91 11.19 8.72
CA LEU A 282 -4.76 10.40 7.83
C LEU A 282 -4.01 10.01 6.54
N ALA A 283 -3.23 10.93 5.95
CA ALA A 283 -2.36 10.63 4.81
C ALA A 283 -1.32 9.56 5.14
N GLY A 284 -0.78 9.60 6.37
CA GLY A 284 0.14 8.59 6.88
C GLY A 284 -0.51 7.22 6.99
N ILE A 285 -1.69 7.14 7.60
CA ILE A 285 -2.46 5.88 7.72
C ILE A 285 -2.83 5.34 6.33
N ALA A 286 -3.26 6.20 5.42
CA ALA A 286 -3.59 5.82 4.05
C ALA A 286 -2.39 5.19 3.30
N LEU A 287 -1.23 5.82 3.37
CA LEU A 287 0.01 5.33 2.77
C LEU A 287 0.47 4.02 3.39
N ASN A 288 0.43 3.93 4.72
CA ASN A 288 0.82 2.72 5.43
C ASN A 288 -0.09 1.55 5.06
N THR A 289 -1.40 1.73 5.14
CA THR A 289 -2.39 0.68 4.82
C THR A 289 -2.25 0.21 3.37
N MET A 290 -2.12 1.14 2.42
CA MET A 290 -1.92 0.78 1.01
C MET A 290 -0.60 0.08 0.76
N GLY A 291 0.49 0.58 1.33
CA GLY A 291 1.81 -0.05 1.22
C GLY A 291 1.81 -1.46 1.81
N TRP A 292 1.15 -1.65 2.95
CA TRP A 292 0.99 -2.93 3.61
C TRP A 292 0.17 -3.92 2.76
N ILE A 293 -0.98 -3.51 2.22
CA ILE A 293 -1.80 -4.33 1.31
C ILE A 293 -0.98 -4.79 0.10
N LEU A 294 -0.18 -3.90 -0.49
CA LEU A 294 0.65 -4.24 -1.63
C LEU A 294 1.78 -5.23 -1.31
N LEU A 295 2.17 -5.35 -0.04
CA LEU A 295 3.16 -6.34 0.43
C LEU A 295 2.56 -7.70 0.76
N LEU A 296 1.23 -7.82 0.81
CA LEU A 296 0.59 -9.12 0.99
C LEU A 296 0.94 -10.07 -0.16
N PRO A 297 1.10 -11.39 0.12
CA PRO A 297 1.40 -12.40 -0.88
C PRO A 297 0.14 -12.77 -1.71
N LEU A 298 -0.54 -11.75 -2.24
CA LEU A 298 -1.69 -11.93 -3.11
C LEU A 298 -1.24 -11.93 -4.58
N PRO A 299 -1.76 -12.85 -5.42
CA PRO A 299 -1.36 -12.99 -6.81
C PRO A 299 -1.34 -11.68 -7.58
N GLY A 300 -0.19 -11.38 -8.20
CA GLY A 300 0.03 -10.16 -8.98
C GLY A 300 0.34 -8.90 -8.16
N PHE A 301 0.39 -8.99 -6.83
CA PHE A 301 0.85 -7.89 -5.98
C PHE A 301 2.39 -7.87 -5.87
N PRO A 302 2.99 -6.73 -5.49
CA PRO A 302 4.43 -6.66 -5.23
C PRO A 302 4.93 -7.70 -4.22
N GLY A 303 4.15 -8.02 -3.18
CA GLY A 303 4.49 -9.04 -2.18
C GLY A 303 4.58 -10.45 -2.77
N ASP A 304 3.65 -10.82 -3.65
CA ASP A 304 3.68 -12.10 -4.36
C ASP A 304 4.90 -12.22 -5.29
N ARG A 305 5.24 -11.14 -6.02
CA ARG A 305 6.43 -11.10 -6.86
C ARG A 305 7.73 -11.16 -6.06
N LEU A 306 7.76 -10.53 -4.89
CA LEU A 306 8.89 -10.66 -3.97
C LEU A 306 9.02 -12.11 -3.50
N LEU A 307 7.94 -12.74 -3.10
CA LEU A 307 7.92 -14.15 -2.69
C LEU A 307 8.42 -15.05 -3.81
N SER A 308 7.92 -14.85 -5.04
CA SER A 308 8.36 -15.59 -6.24
C SER A 308 9.86 -15.40 -6.53
N ALA A 309 10.40 -14.21 -6.24
CA ALA A 309 11.83 -13.97 -6.38
C ALA A 309 12.67 -14.67 -5.30
N LEU A 310 12.12 -14.88 -4.11
CA LEU A 310 12.80 -15.52 -2.96
C LEU A 310 12.76 -17.05 -3.01
N LEU A 311 11.72 -17.64 -3.62
CA LEU A 311 11.57 -19.08 -3.76
C LEU A 311 12.50 -19.62 -4.85
N SER A 312 12.97 -20.86 -4.70
CA SER A 312 13.70 -21.57 -5.74
C SER A 312 12.76 -21.99 -6.90
N PRO A 313 13.27 -22.28 -8.11
CA PRO A 313 12.45 -22.77 -9.20
C PRO A 313 11.67 -24.05 -8.85
N GLY A 314 12.32 -25.01 -8.17
CA GLY A 314 11.67 -26.22 -7.72
C GLY A 314 10.56 -25.96 -6.71
N GLU A 315 10.77 -25.04 -5.73
CA GLU A 315 9.71 -24.63 -4.78
C GLU A 315 8.54 -23.91 -5.49
N MET A 316 8.82 -23.23 -6.60
CA MET A 316 7.78 -22.58 -7.41
C MET A 316 6.98 -23.60 -8.24
N GLU A 317 7.63 -24.59 -8.83
CA GLU A 317 6.98 -25.65 -9.63
C GLU A 317 6.09 -26.51 -8.74
N GLU A 318 6.55 -26.86 -7.55
CA GLU A 318 5.73 -27.56 -6.56
C GLU A 318 4.54 -26.71 -6.09
N GLY A 319 4.61 -25.37 -6.20
CA GLY A 319 3.54 -24.41 -5.92
C GLY A 319 3.00 -24.44 -4.48
N GLY A 320 3.56 -25.28 -3.63
CA GLY A 320 3.07 -25.57 -2.28
C GLY A 320 3.12 -24.36 -1.37
N THR A 321 4.31 -23.78 -1.18
CA THR A 321 4.51 -22.67 -0.23
C THR A 321 3.67 -21.44 -0.58
N GLN A 322 3.66 -21.03 -1.84
CA GLN A 322 2.90 -19.88 -2.33
C GLN A 322 1.39 -20.11 -2.18
N THR A 323 0.93 -21.32 -2.49
CA THR A 323 -0.48 -21.71 -2.34
C THR A 323 -0.91 -21.70 -0.88
N TRP A 324 -0.10 -22.25 0.04
CA TRP A 324 -0.41 -22.25 1.46
C TRP A 324 -0.42 -20.88 2.08
N LEU A 325 0.50 -19.99 1.69
CA LEU A 325 0.49 -18.59 2.13
C LEU A 325 -0.75 -17.86 1.62
N PHE A 326 -1.12 -18.07 0.36
CA PHE A 326 -2.35 -17.51 -0.20
C PHE A 326 -3.60 -18.02 0.54
N VAL A 327 -3.71 -19.33 0.77
CA VAL A 327 -4.81 -19.92 1.54
C VAL A 327 -4.85 -19.38 2.97
N GLY A 328 -3.69 -19.20 3.60
CA GLY A 328 -3.61 -18.60 4.94
C GLY A 328 -4.16 -17.17 4.97
N VAL A 329 -3.77 -16.32 4.02
CA VAL A 329 -4.30 -14.94 3.91
C VAL A 329 -5.80 -14.94 3.62
N LEU A 330 -6.28 -15.85 2.76
CA LEU A 330 -7.69 -16.01 2.43
C LEU A 330 -8.50 -16.41 3.66
N VAL A 331 -8.07 -17.44 4.39
CA VAL A 331 -8.74 -17.92 5.61
C VAL A 331 -8.75 -16.83 6.68
N ALA A 332 -7.62 -16.14 6.89
CA ALA A 332 -7.53 -15.03 7.84
C ALA A 332 -8.47 -13.88 7.46
N GLY A 333 -8.51 -13.48 6.18
CA GLY A 333 -9.42 -12.43 5.70
C GLY A 333 -10.89 -12.79 5.87
N ILE A 334 -11.27 -14.02 5.54
CA ILE A 334 -12.64 -14.54 5.76
C ILE A 334 -12.97 -14.54 7.27
N TYR A 335 -12.08 -15.06 8.11
CA TYR A 335 -12.28 -15.10 9.56
C TYR A 335 -12.51 -13.69 10.14
N ILE A 336 -11.69 -12.71 9.74
CA ILE A 336 -11.81 -11.31 10.19
C ILE A 336 -13.19 -10.76 9.83
N VAL A 337 -13.65 -10.94 8.59
CA VAL A 337 -14.94 -10.40 8.12
C VAL A 337 -16.11 -11.05 8.86
N PHE A 338 -16.10 -12.37 9.07
CA PHE A 338 -17.18 -13.06 9.77
C PHE A 338 -17.24 -12.76 11.28
N ASN A 339 -16.17 -12.26 11.86
CA ASN A 339 -16.15 -11.82 13.27
C ASN A 339 -16.37 -10.30 13.45
N GLY A 340 -17.12 -9.68 12.54
CA GLY A 340 -17.46 -8.26 12.62
C GLY A 340 -16.39 -7.32 12.10
N GLY A 341 -15.40 -7.86 11.38
CA GLY A 341 -14.30 -7.06 10.82
C GLY A 341 -14.69 -6.27 9.58
N PHE A 342 -13.77 -5.45 9.15
CA PHE A 342 -13.92 -4.51 8.04
C PHE A 342 -14.19 -5.23 6.70
N TRP A 343 -15.39 -5.09 6.17
CA TRP A 343 -15.84 -5.81 4.97
C TRP A 343 -14.99 -5.58 3.69
N PRO A 344 -14.27 -4.44 3.48
CA PRO A 344 -13.37 -4.31 2.34
C PRO A 344 -12.25 -5.36 2.30
N TRP A 345 -11.92 -6.01 3.42
CA TRP A 345 -11.02 -7.17 3.41
C TRP A 345 -11.56 -8.33 2.55
N LEU A 346 -12.88 -8.50 2.49
CA LEU A 346 -13.51 -9.50 1.62
C LEU A 346 -13.28 -9.20 0.14
N MET A 347 -13.32 -7.91 -0.25
CA MET A 347 -12.99 -7.52 -1.62
C MET A 347 -11.54 -7.84 -1.98
N LEU A 348 -10.62 -7.62 -1.04
CA LEU A 348 -9.22 -7.96 -1.24
C LEU A 348 -9.01 -9.47 -1.42
N VAL A 349 -9.68 -10.26 -0.57
CA VAL A 349 -9.70 -11.73 -0.66
C VAL A 349 -10.28 -12.19 -2.00
N ALA A 350 -11.42 -11.62 -2.41
CA ALA A 350 -12.07 -11.95 -3.67
C ALA A 350 -11.18 -11.60 -4.88
N LEU A 351 -10.52 -10.44 -4.85
CA LEU A 351 -9.56 -10.04 -5.87
C LEU A 351 -8.37 -11.01 -5.96
N GLY A 352 -7.83 -11.41 -4.82
CA GLY A 352 -6.74 -12.39 -4.73
C GLY A 352 -7.16 -13.75 -5.28
N ALA A 353 -8.35 -14.23 -4.91
CA ALA A 353 -8.89 -15.47 -5.41
C ALA A 353 -9.14 -15.42 -6.94
N TRP A 354 -9.78 -14.36 -7.41
CA TRP A 354 -9.99 -14.18 -8.85
C TRP A 354 -8.67 -14.18 -9.63
N ARG A 355 -7.66 -13.47 -9.16
CA ARG A 355 -6.34 -13.45 -9.80
C ARG A 355 -5.65 -14.81 -9.75
N ARG A 356 -5.79 -15.58 -8.68
CA ARG A 356 -5.18 -16.90 -8.57
C ARG A 356 -5.75 -17.89 -9.58
N PHE A 357 -7.07 -17.83 -9.81
CA PHE A 357 -7.77 -18.73 -10.72
C PHE A 357 -7.86 -18.22 -12.17
N SER A 358 -7.42 -17.01 -12.44
CA SER A 358 -7.37 -16.42 -13.77
C SER A 358 -5.98 -16.62 -14.37
N PRO A 359 -5.81 -17.44 -15.41
CA PRO A 359 -4.49 -17.75 -15.99
C PRO A 359 -3.75 -16.49 -16.47
N GLU A 360 -4.47 -15.51 -16.97
CA GLU A 360 -3.92 -14.26 -17.47
C GLU A 360 -3.45 -13.31 -16.38
N ALA A 361 -4.01 -13.44 -15.16
CA ALA A 361 -3.72 -12.53 -14.05
C ALA A 361 -2.58 -13.02 -13.14
N SER A 362 -2.20 -14.28 -13.22
CA SER A 362 -1.17 -14.90 -12.37
C SER A 362 0.22 -14.96 -13.00
N ALA A 363 0.42 -14.38 -14.18
CA ALA A 363 1.71 -14.43 -14.86
C ALA A 363 2.80 -13.73 -14.03
N ILE A 364 3.87 -14.46 -13.77
CA ILE A 364 5.06 -13.99 -13.06
C ILE A 364 6.02 -13.38 -14.06
N PRO A 365 6.70 -12.26 -13.74
CA PRO A 365 7.72 -11.69 -14.61
C PRO A 365 8.83 -12.69 -14.91
N PHE A 366 9.31 -12.70 -16.14
CA PHE A 366 10.43 -13.56 -16.53
C PHE A 366 11.73 -13.13 -15.86
N VAL A 367 12.47 -14.09 -15.33
CA VAL A 367 13.84 -13.89 -14.83
C VAL A 367 14.79 -14.53 -15.83
N LEU A 368 15.71 -13.74 -16.41
CA LEU A 368 16.62 -14.22 -17.47
C LEU A 368 17.65 -15.22 -16.93
N ASN A 369 18.12 -15.00 -15.71
CA ASN A 369 19.08 -15.90 -15.05
C ASN A 369 18.47 -16.52 -13.79
N GLU A 370 17.71 -17.58 -13.97
CA GLU A 370 17.13 -18.36 -12.88
C GLU A 370 18.19 -19.24 -12.21
N ALA A 371 19.25 -19.61 -12.92
CA ALA A 371 20.36 -20.40 -12.40
C ALA A 371 21.20 -19.65 -11.35
N LYS A 372 21.07 -18.32 -11.27
CA LYS A 372 21.76 -17.54 -10.24
C LYS A 372 20.97 -17.60 -8.96
N GLU A 373 21.45 -18.43 -8.03
CA GLU A 373 20.87 -18.55 -6.70
C GLU A 373 20.82 -17.20 -5.99
N PHE A 374 19.75 -17.01 -5.23
CA PHE A 374 19.64 -15.90 -4.29
C PHE A 374 20.53 -16.23 -3.09
N SER A 375 21.54 -15.39 -2.82
CA SER A 375 22.43 -15.68 -1.67
C SER A 375 21.60 -15.74 -0.37
N ASP A 376 21.86 -16.75 0.49
CA ASP A 376 21.13 -16.96 1.74
C ASP A 376 21.06 -15.72 2.62
N ARG A 377 22.16 -14.95 2.67
CA ARG A 377 22.18 -13.68 3.40
C ARG A 377 21.16 -12.68 2.82
N SER A 378 21.07 -12.56 1.51
CA SER A 378 20.11 -11.64 0.87
C SER A 378 18.68 -12.16 1.04
N LYS A 379 18.46 -13.49 0.90
CA LYS A 379 17.16 -14.13 1.14
C LYS A 379 16.66 -13.82 2.55
N ASN A 380 17.51 -14.01 3.55
CA ASN A 380 17.18 -13.72 4.94
C ASN A 380 16.88 -12.23 5.18
N VAL A 381 17.67 -11.31 4.61
CA VAL A 381 17.42 -9.86 4.75
C VAL A 381 16.07 -9.48 4.17
N PHE A 382 15.75 -9.90 2.94
CA PHE A 382 14.46 -9.58 2.34
C PHE A 382 13.27 -10.21 3.09
N SER A 383 13.43 -11.43 3.58
CA SER A 383 12.41 -12.10 4.39
C SER A 383 12.18 -11.38 5.72
N ILE A 384 13.25 -10.98 6.41
CA ILE A 384 13.14 -10.22 7.66
C ILE A 384 12.49 -8.86 7.39
N VAL A 385 12.92 -8.13 6.36
CA VAL A 385 12.31 -6.84 6.00
C VAL A 385 10.83 -7.00 5.69
N LEU A 386 10.44 -8.01 4.91
CA LEU A 386 9.04 -8.27 4.60
C LEU A 386 8.22 -8.57 5.86
N VAL A 387 8.67 -9.53 6.67
CA VAL A 387 7.95 -9.95 7.88
C VAL A 387 7.86 -8.79 8.88
N THR A 388 8.97 -8.08 9.13
CA THR A 388 8.97 -6.92 10.04
C THR A 388 8.04 -5.82 9.55
N THR A 389 8.04 -5.53 8.25
CA THR A 389 7.15 -4.52 7.68
C THR A 389 5.69 -4.94 7.77
N LEU A 390 5.37 -6.22 7.53
CA LEU A 390 4.01 -6.73 7.66
C LEU A 390 3.53 -6.73 9.11
N LEU A 391 4.39 -7.02 10.08
CA LEU A 391 4.03 -6.99 11.50
C LEU A 391 3.87 -5.56 12.02
N LEU A 392 4.88 -4.70 11.83
CA LEU A 392 4.88 -3.35 12.39
C LEU A 392 3.96 -2.39 11.64
N GLY A 393 3.74 -2.64 10.35
CA GLY A 393 2.86 -1.85 9.48
C GLY A 393 1.41 -2.33 9.47
N PHE A 394 1.05 -3.36 10.23
CA PHE A 394 -0.31 -3.89 10.25
C PHE A 394 -1.32 -2.81 10.66
N PRO A 395 -2.31 -2.46 9.83
CA PRO A 395 -3.23 -1.35 10.06
C PRO A 395 -4.39 -1.69 11.02
N GLY A 396 -4.32 -2.85 11.69
CA GLY A 396 -5.41 -3.33 12.53
C GLY A 396 -6.46 -4.14 11.76
N LEU A 397 -7.33 -4.81 12.50
CA LEU A 397 -8.43 -5.60 11.94
C LEU A 397 -9.56 -4.69 11.40
N LEU A 398 -9.75 -3.55 12.06
CA LEU A 398 -10.72 -2.51 11.75
C LEU A 398 -9.98 -1.20 11.50
N PRO A 399 -9.40 -1.01 10.29
CA PRO A 399 -8.66 0.22 9.99
C PRO A 399 -9.54 1.46 9.99
N VAL A 400 -10.86 1.27 9.89
CA VAL A 400 -11.88 2.31 9.97
C VAL A 400 -13.08 1.73 10.71
N GLN A 401 -13.55 2.41 11.73
CA GLN A 401 -14.75 2.02 12.49
C GLN A 401 -15.53 3.27 12.95
N GLU A 402 -16.81 3.10 13.20
CA GLU A 402 -17.62 4.10 13.88
C GLU A 402 -17.40 3.98 15.39
N LEU A 403 -17.40 5.09 16.10
CA LEU A 403 -17.27 5.09 17.56
C LEU A 403 -18.67 4.84 18.15
N ASP A 404 -18.91 3.64 18.67
CA ASP A 404 -20.23 3.19 19.11
C ASP A 404 -20.74 3.94 20.35
N ASP A 405 -19.84 4.37 21.25
CA ASP A 405 -20.19 5.03 22.51
C ASP A 405 -20.12 6.56 22.43
N TRP A 406 -20.32 7.10 21.22
CA TRP A 406 -20.32 8.54 21.02
C TRP A 406 -21.66 9.13 21.45
N ASP A 407 -21.67 9.85 22.56
CA ASP A 407 -22.76 10.68 22.98
C ASP A 407 -22.21 12.02 23.52
N ALA A 408 -22.81 13.12 23.06
CA ALA A 408 -22.47 14.47 23.50
C ALA A 408 -23.47 14.99 24.52
N GLY A 409 -24.10 14.09 25.26
CA GLY A 409 -25.11 14.43 26.25
C GLY A 409 -24.59 14.46 27.68
N LEU A 410 -25.33 15.13 28.54
CA LEU A 410 -25.15 15.08 29.98
C LEU A 410 -26.06 13.97 30.56
N ASP A 411 -25.48 13.08 31.35
CA ASP A 411 -26.26 12.09 32.08
C ASP A 411 -27.01 12.77 33.23
N THR A 412 -28.31 12.94 33.05
CA THR A 412 -29.21 13.51 34.06
C THR A 412 -30.03 12.45 34.79
N SER A 413 -29.70 11.16 34.59
CA SER A 413 -30.48 10.05 35.20
C SER A 413 -30.46 10.06 36.71
N GLU A 414 -29.40 10.55 37.32
CA GLU A 414 -29.24 10.67 38.77
C GLU A 414 -29.71 12.03 39.32
N TRP A 415 -30.18 12.93 38.43
CA TRP A 415 -30.67 14.24 38.88
C TRP A 415 -32.04 14.09 39.54
N PRO A 416 -32.28 14.77 40.70
CA PRO A 416 -33.57 14.71 41.32
C PRO A 416 -34.65 15.36 40.44
N SER A 417 -35.75 14.64 40.22
CA SER A 417 -36.89 15.13 39.43
C SER A 417 -37.67 16.25 40.16
N GLU A 418 -37.55 16.31 41.46
CA GLU A 418 -38.19 17.31 42.32
C GLU A 418 -37.22 17.74 43.41
N PHE A 419 -37.13 19.04 43.65
CA PHE A 419 -36.35 19.63 44.73
C PHE A 419 -37.26 20.50 45.63
N ILE A 420 -37.31 20.16 46.90
CA ILE A 420 -38.15 20.86 47.87
C ILE A 420 -37.31 21.95 48.55
N LEU A 421 -37.70 23.21 48.35
CA LEU A 421 -37.12 24.34 49.05
C LEU A 421 -37.73 24.44 50.46
N VAL A 422 -36.89 24.47 51.47
CA VAL A 422 -37.27 24.70 52.84
C VAL A 422 -37.03 26.17 53.15
N ASP A 423 -38.07 26.81 53.68
CA ASP A 423 -38.05 28.25 54.02
C ASP A 423 -37.09 28.49 55.20
N ASP A 424 -36.35 29.59 55.17
CA ASP A 424 -35.32 29.98 56.12
C ASP A 424 -34.08 29.06 56.31
N GLU A 425 -33.84 28.12 55.38
CA GLU A 425 -32.63 27.28 55.37
C GLU A 425 -31.81 27.44 54.10
N ILE A 426 -30.50 27.18 54.21
CA ILE A 426 -29.64 27.07 53.02
C ILE A 426 -29.95 25.71 52.35
N ASN A 427 -30.58 25.77 51.19
CA ASN A 427 -30.87 24.59 50.40
C ASN A 427 -29.70 24.34 49.44
N THR A 428 -29.07 23.19 49.52
CA THR A 428 -27.98 22.77 48.64
C THR A 428 -28.50 21.69 47.71
N LEU A 429 -28.29 21.90 46.42
CA LEU A 429 -28.60 20.92 45.36
C LEU A 429 -27.29 20.44 44.79
N GLU A 430 -26.99 19.16 44.98
CA GLU A 430 -25.87 18.50 44.38
C GLU A 430 -26.35 17.80 43.09
N LEU A 431 -25.77 18.19 41.96
CA LEU A 431 -26.06 17.58 40.66
C LEU A 431 -24.80 16.88 40.19
N PRO A 432 -24.78 15.54 40.11
CA PRO A 432 -23.67 14.83 39.53
C PRO A 432 -23.54 15.20 38.03
N LEU A 433 -22.34 15.56 37.59
CA LEU A 433 -22.04 15.94 36.22
C LEU A 433 -21.28 14.78 35.56
N ASN A 434 -22.04 13.83 35.04
CA ASN A 434 -21.52 12.73 34.29
C ASN A 434 -21.84 12.95 32.80
N THR A 435 -20.89 12.72 31.90
CA THR A 435 -21.15 12.70 30.46
C THR A 435 -21.74 11.37 30.05
N LEU A 436 -22.67 11.36 29.09
CA LEU A 436 -23.22 10.11 28.52
C LEU A 436 -22.18 9.34 27.68
N GLY A 437 -21.15 10.04 27.19
CA GLY A 437 -20.13 9.47 26.36
C GLY A 437 -18.74 10.04 26.64
N VAL A 438 -17.82 9.90 25.73
CA VAL A 438 -16.40 10.27 25.87
C VAL A 438 -16.08 11.73 25.52
N MET A 439 -17.11 12.57 25.29
CA MET A 439 -16.92 13.97 24.91
C MET A 439 -16.81 14.89 26.14
N GLU A 440 -15.84 15.83 26.05
CA GLU A 440 -15.90 17.01 26.91
C GLU A 440 -17.08 17.89 26.50
N ILE A 441 -17.87 18.31 27.50
CA ILE A 441 -19.05 19.16 27.31
C ILE A 441 -18.86 20.43 28.11
N ASP A 442 -18.97 21.59 27.43
CA ASP A 442 -19.13 22.87 28.12
C ASP A 442 -20.57 23.01 28.64
N ILE A 443 -20.73 23.01 29.94
CA ILE A 443 -22.06 23.06 30.59
C ILE A 443 -22.33 24.47 31.06
N GLN A 444 -23.45 25.05 30.60
CA GLN A 444 -23.97 26.29 31.12
C GLN A 444 -25.27 26.00 31.85
N PHE A 445 -25.33 26.40 33.12
CA PHE A 445 -26.52 26.27 33.95
C PHE A 445 -27.32 27.57 33.95
N GLU A 446 -28.59 27.51 33.58
CA GLU A 446 -29.56 28.58 33.77
C GLU A 446 -30.63 28.12 34.77
N PHE A 447 -30.65 28.70 35.98
CA PHE A 447 -31.64 28.40 36.97
C PHE A 447 -32.80 29.40 36.84
N ARG A 448 -34.01 28.89 36.61
CA ARG A 448 -35.25 29.68 36.65
C ARG A 448 -36.13 29.25 37.79
N ILE A 449 -36.39 30.16 38.72
CA ILE A 449 -37.35 29.94 39.79
C ILE A 449 -38.70 30.46 39.30
N THR A 450 -39.68 29.58 39.17
CA THR A 450 -41.04 29.93 38.77
C THR A 450 -41.96 29.78 39.99
N GLY A 451 -42.42 30.90 40.54
CA GLY A 451 -43.37 30.92 41.67
C GLY A 451 -43.49 32.29 42.32
N SER A 452 -44.40 32.45 43.23
CA SER A 452 -44.63 33.69 44.00
C SER A 452 -43.74 33.75 45.27
N TRP A 453 -42.49 33.38 45.15
CA TRP A 453 -41.51 33.37 46.20
C TRP A 453 -40.83 34.75 46.27
N GLY A 454 -40.55 35.24 47.50
CA GLY A 454 -39.78 36.45 47.67
C GLY A 454 -38.36 36.35 47.13
N ASP A 455 -37.60 37.44 47.27
CA ASP A 455 -36.23 37.55 46.70
C ASP A 455 -35.34 36.34 47.06
N VAL A 456 -35.12 35.44 46.12
CA VAL A 456 -34.17 34.33 46.26
C VAL A 456 -32.79 34.81 45.81
N ASN A 457 -31.87 35.01 46.76
CA ASN A 457 -30.49 35.30 46.50
C ASN A 457 -29.74 33.98 46.17
N LEU A 458 -29.46 33.73 44.91
CA LEU A 458 -28.55 32.66 44.45
C LEU A 458 -27.09 33.13 44.74
N SER A 459 -26.58 32.82 45.93
CA SER A 459 -25.25 33.26 46.34
C SER A 459 -24.20 32.14 46.28
N SER A 460 -23.84 31.65 45.22
CA SER A 460 -22.62 30.88 44.86
C SER A 460 -22.91 29.52 44.22
N ILE A 461 -22.49 29.40 43.01
CA ILE A 461 -22.16 28.10 42.39
C ILE A 461 -20.68 27.88 42.74
N SER A 462 -20.37 26.94 43.63
CA SER A 462 -18.98 26.48 43.77
C SER A 462 -18.77 25.34 42.77
N GLU A 463 -18.08 25.63 41.70
CA GLU A 463 -17.57 24.60 40.81
C GLU A 463 -16.39 23.90 41.50
N GLU A 464 -16.61 22.78 42.15
CA GLU A 464 -15.60 21.77 42.36
C GLU A 464 -15.71 20.78 41.19
N CYS A 465 -15.18 21.17 40.04
CA CYS A 465 -14.93 20.23 38.96
C CYS A 465 -13.77 19.32 39.40
N GLY A 466 -14.09 18.12 39.87
CA GLY A 466 -13.10 17.05 39.95
C GLY A 466 -12.56 16.74 38.56
N GLU A 467 -11.27 16.45 38.45
CA GLU A 467 -10.67 15.93 37.19
C GLU A 467 -11.54 14.77 36.68
N ILE A 468 -12.12 14.95 35.51
CA ILE A 468 -12.82 13.89 34.77
C ILE A 468 -11.73 13.00 34.19
N VAL A 469 -11.61 11.79 34.70
CA VAL A 469 -10.71 10.73 34.20
C VAL A 469 -11.29 10.10 32.94
#